data_a7abc442d5a65d31c4652ca7d9085f78
#
_entry.id   a7abc442d5a65d31c4652ca7d9085f78
#
_cell.length_a   1.000
_cell.length_b   1.000
_cell.length_c   1.000
_cell.angle_alpha   90.00
_cell.angle_beta   90.00
_cell.angle_gamma   90.00
#
_symmetry.space_group_name_H-M   'P 1'
#
loop_
_entity.id
_entity.type
_entity.pdbx_description
1 polymer ?
#
loop_
_entity_poly.entity_id
_entity_poly.type
_entity_poly.pdbx_seq_one_letter_code
_entity_poly.pdbx_strand_id
1 'polypeptide(L)'
;MTTITYNPQRTHSINITDEIYIQGGEKSFEARIYQPEGAGPFPVLLDVHGGAWQGGTRLNGYYMDEKLAESGILVAAIDFRVAPEDPYPAQVIDVNYGARWWKNESKVYNGDPSSFGILGVSSGGHTAMLNALCPARSDYIKRPLLVKGAQVDASVDYYIGISAVLDSHARYLYAKDEGMENLITGSLAYFGDEERMKAGNPQYILENGEFERLPTSLLIHGSEDANVPNHIPANFELTYRSRGGEIELVVFDGMPHSFVRDPQPESDEAIEIMKNFISRRL
;
A
#
# COMPACT_ATOMS: atom_id res chain seq x y z
N MET A 1 -13.45 -9.34 -23.88
CA MET A 1 -12.59 -8.73 -22.86
C MET A 1 -11.38 -8.19 -23.58
N THR A 2 -11.07 -6.92 -23.43
CA THR A 2 -9.85 -6.33 -24.01
C THR A 2 -8.68 -6.82 -23.15
N THR A 3 -7.68 -7.43 -23.76
CA THR A 3 -6.51 -7.91 -23.01
C THR A 3 -5.65 -6.72 -22.65
N ILE A 4 -5.26 -6.58 -21.38
CA ILE A 4 -4.25 -5.58 -20.94
C ILE A 4 -2.95 -5.91 -21.66
N THR A 5 -2.40 -4.91 -22.37
CA THR A 5 -1.11 -5.05 -23.04
C THR A 5 -0.12 -4.10 -22.37
N TYR A 6 0.51 -4.56 -21.30
CA TYR A 6 1.51 -3.80 -20.58
C TYR A 6 2.91 -4.24 -20.99
N ASN A 7 3.77 -3.26 -21.27
CA ASN A 7 5.20 -3.48 -21.53
C ASN A 7 5.99 -2.53 -20.62
N PRO A 8 6.72 -3.02 -19.61
CA PRO A 8 7.45 -2.20 -18.64
C PRO A 8 8.55 -1.31 -19.24
N GLN A 9 9.01 -1.63 -20.48
CA GLN A 9 10.03 -0.86 -21.21
C GLN A 9 9.42 0.27 -22.08
N ARG A 10 8.09 0.36 -22.15
CA ARG A 10 7.43 1.44 -22.90
C ARG A 10 7.35 2.70 -22.05
N THR A 11 7.53 3.86 -22.71
CA THR A 11 7.39 5.16 -22.06
C THR A 11 6.14 5.87 -22.55
N HIS A 12 5.37 6.42 -21.65
CA HIS A 12 4.18 7.23 -21.89
C HIS A 12 4.40 8.64 -21.34
N SER A 13 3.82 9.66 -22.00
CA SER A 13 3.52 10.90 -21.32
C SER A 13 2.43 10.65 -20.28
N ILE A 14 2.34 11.47 -19.25
CA ILE A 14 1.36 11.33 -18.18
C ILE A 14 0.57 12.62 -17.96
N ASN A 15 -0.70 12.47 -17.60
CA ASN A 15 -1.52 13.55 -17.06
C ASN A 15 -1.66 13.37 -15.55
N ILE A 16 -1.51 14.45 -14.78
CA ILE A 16 -1.64 14.43 -13.32
C ILE A 16 -2.84 15.30 -12.94
N THR A 17 -3.78 14.72 -12.20
CA THR A 17 -4.98 15.41 -11.69
C THR A 17 -5.23 15.07 -10.23
N ASP A 18 -5.87 15.97 -9.49
CA ASP A 18 -6.33 15.71 -8.13
C ASP A 18 -7.87 15.60 -8.11
N GLU A 19 -8.38 14.59 -7.42
CA GLU A 19 -9.82 14.29 -7.29
C GLU A 19 -10.21 14.12 -5.83
N ILE A 20 -11.34 14.65 -5.41
CA ILE A 20 -11.89 14.38 -4.08
C ILE A 20 -12.54 13.00 -4.13
N TYR A 21 -11.96 12.00 -3.46
CA TYR A 21 -12.48 10.64 -3.42
C TYR A 21 -13.30 10.32 -2.15
N ILE A 22 -13.03 11.02 -1.06
CA ILE A 22 -13.87 11.02 0.14
C ILE A 22 -14.38 12.43 0.40
N GLN A 23 -15.70 12.57 0.33
CA GLN A 23 -16.40 13.81 0.69
C GLN A 23 -17.25 13.54 1.93
N GLY A 24 -17.14 14.38 2.94
CA GLY A 24 -18.03 14.28 4.10
C GLY A 24 -17.47 14.86 5.38
N GLY A 25 -18.30 15.58 6.14
CA GLY A 25 -17.92 16.28 7.35
C GLY A 25 -17.03 17.50 7.10
N GLU A 26 -16.17 17.78 8.06
CA GLU A 26 -15.25 18.93 8.01
C GLU A 26 -14.00 18.70 7.14
N LYS A 27 -13.72 17.45 6.76
CA LYS A 27 -12.51 17.09 5.98
C LYS A 27 -12.91 16.33 4.71
N SER A 28 -12.41 16.78 3.58
CA SER A 28 -12.37 16.03 2.31
C SER A 28 -10.98 15.44 2.13
N PHE A 29 -10.90 14.25 1.52
CA PHE A 29 -9.63 13.62 1.16
C PHE A 29 -9.51 13.49 -0.35
N GLU A 30 -8.33 13.79 -0.85
CA GLU A 30 -8.02 13.82 -2.27
C GLU A 30 -7.19 12.60 -2.67
N ALA A 31 -7.33 12.22 -3.94
CA ALA A 31 -6.47 11.30 -4.64
C ALA A 31 -5.73 12.05 -5.74
N ARG A 32 -4.42 11.83 -5.89
CA ARG A 32 -3.66 12.25 -7.05
C ARG A 32 -3.59 11.11 -8.04
N ILE A 33 -4.08 11.38 -9.26
CA ILE A 33 -4.15 10.40 -10.34
C ILE A 33 -3.03 10.70 -11.32
N TYR A 34 -2.17 9.73 -11.56
CA TYR A 34 -1.13 9.73 -12.56
C TYR A 34 -1.59 8.84 -13.71
N GLN A 35 -2.13 9.47 -14.75
CA GLN A 35 -2.72 8.77 -15.90
C GLN A 35 -1.75 8.70 -17.06
N PRO A 36 -1.37 7.49 -17.54
CA PRO A 36 -0.63 7.34 -18.79
C PRO A 36 -1.46 7.83 -19.98
N GLU A 37 -0.84 8.52 -20.93
CA GLU A 37 -1.48 8.86 -22.20
C GLU A 37 -1.58 7.63 -23.11
N GLY A 38 -2.73 7.44 -23.75
CA GLY A 38 -2.98 6.36 -24.69
C GLY A 38 -4.33 5.69 -24.48
N ALA A 39 -4.61 4.72 -25.31
CA ALA A 39 -5.94 4.06 -25.35
C ALA A 39 -6.16 3.10 -24.17
N GLY A 40 -5.11 2.65 -23.48
CA GLY A 40 -5.25 1.60 -22.45
C GLY A 40 -5.67 0.25 -23.08
N PRO A 41 -6.29 -0.65 -22.31
CA PRO A 41 -6.48 -0.52 -20.86
C PRO A 41 -5.18 -0.67 -20.09
N PHE A 42 -5.01 0.19 -19.07
CA PHE A 42 -3.83 0.18 -18.21
C PHE A 42 -4.06 -0.66 -16.95
N PRO A 43 -3.04 -1.39 -16.42
CA PRO A 43 -3.11 -1.97 -15.09
C PRO A 43 -3.26 -0.88 -14.05
N VAL A 44 -3.97 -1.18 -12.97
CA VAL A 44 -4.40 -0.20 -11.97
C VAL A 44 -3.66 -0.41 -10.65
N LEU A 45 -3.15 0.67 -10.06
CA LEU A 45 -2.45 0.66 -8.78
C LEU A 45 -3.00 1.74 -7.84
N LEU A 46 -3.15 1.40 -6.57
CA LEU A 46 -3.43 2.33 -5.49
C LEU A 46 -2.18 2.51 -4.63
N ASP A 47 -1.66 3.74 -4.49
CA ASP A 47 -0.56 4.05 -3.56
C ASP A 47 -1.07 4.57 -2.22
N VAL A 48 -0.50 4.03 -1.13
CA VAL A 48 -0.80 4.34 0.26
C VAL A 48 0.46 4.86 0.95
N HIS A 49 0.51 6.17 1.19
CA HIS A 49 1.69 6.82 1.75
C HIS A 49 2.03 6.37 3.18
N GLY A 50 3.31 6.46 3.53
CA GLY A 50 3.79 6.33 4.90
C GLY A 50 3.66 7.61 5.71
N GLY A 51 4.25 7.62 6.92
CA GLY A 51 4.24 8.78 7.83
C GLY A 51 3.98 8.36 9.27
N ALA A 52 4.41 7.16 9.67
CA ALA A 52 4.26 6.60 11.02
C ALA A 52 2.81 6.67 11.55
N TRP A 53 1.83 6.52 10.65
CA TRP A 53 0.37 6.66 10.88
C TRP A 53 -0.08 8.06 11.33
N GLN A 54 0.81 9.04 11.50
CA GLN A 54 0.51 10.37 12.04
C GLN A 54 0.60 11.49 11.01
N GLY A 55 1.09 11.21 9.82
CA GLY A 55 1.29 12.22 8.78
C GLY A 55 1.48 11.60 7.40
N GLY A 56 1.97 12.43 6.49
CA GLY A 56 2.10 12.10 5.09
C GLY A 56 0.92 12.60 4.26
N THR A 57 1.10 12.57 2.96
CA THR A 57 0.08 12.95 1.97
C THR A 57 0.27 12.12 0.70
N ARG A 58 -0.71 12.17 -0.20
CA ARG A 58 -0.67 11.62 -1.55
C ARG A 58 0.53 12.06 -2.40
N LEU A 59 1.28 13.05 -1.92
CA LEU A 59 2.46 13.57 -2.63
C LEU A 59 3.77 12.89 -2.22
N ASN A 60 3.75 12.05 -1.19
CA ASN A 60 4.97 11.47 -0.64
C ASN A 60 5.68 10.48 -1.57
N GLY A 61 4.93 9.82 -2.47
CA GLY A 61 5.44 8.85 -3.44
C GLY A 61 5.67 9.41 -4.84
N TYR A 62 5.60 10.74 -5.05
CA TYR A 62 5.50 11.37 -6.37
C TYR A 62 6.52 10.84 -7.39
N TYR A 63 7.78 10.66 -7.00
CA TYR A 63 8.83 10.18 -7.90
C TYR A 63 8.54 8.78 -8.42
N MET A 64 8.20 7.89 -7.53
CA MET A 64 7.86 6.50 -7.84
C MET A 64 6.57 6.42 -8.67
N ASP A 65 5.54 7.17 -8.26
CA ASP A 65 4.23 7.18 -8.93
C ASP A 65 4.34 7.68 -10.37
N GLU A 66 5.11 8.76 -10.61
CA GLU A 66 5.39 9.27 -11.95
C GLU A 66 6.10 8.21 -12.81
N LYS A 67 7.14 7.57 -12.29
CA LYS A 67 7.90 6.53 -13.01
C LYS A 67 7.08 5.28 -13.32
N LEU A 68 6.19 4.87 -12.41
CA LEU A 68 5.25 3.78 -12.64
C LEU A 68 4.23 4.17 -13.72
N ALA A 69 3.69 5.39 -13.64
CA ALA A 69 2.74 5.87 -14.65
C ALA A 69 3.39 6.09 -16.02
N GLU A 70 4.61 6.63 -16.10
CA GLU A 70 5.38 6.71 -17.33
C GLU A 70 5.57 5.36 -18.01
N SER A 71 5.59 4.24 -17.25
CA SER A 71 5.68 2.90 -17.82
C SER A 71 4.32 2.34 -18.31
N GLY A 72 3.22 3.04 -18.06
CA GLY A 72 1.89 2.62 -18.47
C GLY A 72 1.04 1.98 -17.37
N ILE A 73 1.32 2.29 -16.10
CA ILE A 73 0.50 1.88 -14.95
C ILE A 73 -0.35 3.09 -14.54
N LEU A 74 -1.66 2.89 -14.42
CA LEU A 74 -2.56 3.93 -13.92
C LEU A 74 -2.52 3.96 -12.40
N VAL A 75 -1.93 5.02 -11.80
CA VAL A 75 -1.72 5.12 -10.35
C VAL A 75 -2.67 6.15 -9.74
N ALA A 76 -3.26 5.82 -8.58
CA ALA A 76 -3.86 6.79 -7.68
C ALA A 76 -3.16 6.75 -6.32
N ALA A 77 -2.58 7.88 -5.90
CA ALA A 77 -2.04 8.08 -4.56
C ALA A 77 -3.09 8.81 -3.71
N ILE A 78 -3.41 8.32 -2.52
CA ILE A 78 -4.53 8.80 -1.71
C ILE A 78 -4.11 9.43 -0.39
N ASP A 79 -4.81 10.53 -0.01
CA ASP A 79 -4.84 11.03 1.37
C ASP A 79 -5.87 10.23 2.18
N PHE A 80 -5.65 10.10 3.47
CA PHE A 80 -6.57 9.42 4.40
C PHE A 80 -6.41 9.97 5.81
N ARG A 81 -7.33 9.61 6.70
CA ARG A 81 -7.26 10.02 8.11
C ARG A 81 -6.00 9.52 8.78
N VAL A 82 -5.45 10.32 9.72
CA VAL A 82 -4.21 10.01 10.46
C VAL A 82 -4.41 10.18 11.96
N ALA A 83 -3.62 9.44 12.74
CA ALA A 83 -3.54 9.59 14.20
C ALA A 83 -2.83 10.92 14.57
N PRO A 84 -3.03 11.44 15.78
CA PRO A 84 -3.83 10.87 16.87
C PRO A 84 -5.35 11.13 16.76
N GLU A 85 -5.79 12.04 15.88
CA GLU A 85 -7.21 12.41 15.75
C GLU A 85 -8.07 11.22 15.32
N ASP A 86 -7.54 10.40 14.43
CA ASP A 86 -8.23 9.26 13.86
C ASP A 86 -7.40 7.96 14.04
N PRO A 87 -7.44 7.32 15.24
CA PRO A 87 -6.67 6.11 15.52
C PRO A 87 -7.17 4.89 14.72
N TYR A 88 -6.42 3.77 14.84
CA TYR A 88 -6.80 2.48 14.27
C TYR A 88 -8.26 2.11 14.64
N PRO A 89 -9.08 1.67 13.69
CA PRO A 89 -8.78 1.28 12.31
C PRO A 89 -9.10 2.36 11.24
N ALA A 90 -9.18 3.65 11.60
CA ALA A 90 -9.65 4.71 10.69
C ALA A 90 -8.94 4.75 9.35
N GLN A 91 -7.61 4.62 9.32
CA GLN A 91 -6.83 4.59 8.08
C GLN A 91 -7.19 3.39 7.21
N VAL A 92 -7.33 2.20 7.82
CA VAL A 92 -7.68 0.99 7.07
C VAL A 92 -9.08 1.12 6.45
N ILE A 93 -10.02 1.74 7.15
CA ILE A 93 -11.37 2.02 6.62
C ILE A 93 -11.29 2.93 5.39
N ASP A 94 -10.47 3.97 5.43
CA ASP A 94 -10.35 4.92 4.32
C ASP A 94 -9.59 4.29 3.14
N VAL A 95 -8.52 3.53 3.39
CA VAL A 95 -7.79 2.79 2.36
C VAL A 95 -8.67 1.72 1.71
N ASN A 96 -9.47 1.00 2.49
CA ASN A 96 -10.45 0.04 1.98
C ASN A 96 -11.51 0.73 1.10
N TYR A 97 -11.98 1.91 1.50
CA TYR A 97 -12.87 2.71 0.66
C TYR A 97 -12.15 3.19 -0.61
N GLY A 98 -10.90 3.68 -0.49
CA GLY A 98 -10.07 4.10 -1.62
C GLY A 98 -9.86 2.98 -2.64
N ALA A 99 -9.60 1.75 -2.20
CA ALA A 99 -9.47 0.58 -3.06
C ALA A 99 -10.77 0.32 -3.85
N ARG A 100 -11.92 0.38 -3.20
CA ARG A 100 -13.23 0.21 -3.86
C ARG A 100 -13.56 1.35 -4.81
N TRP A 101 -13.26 2.58 -4.40
CA TRP A 101 -13.45 3.77 -5.22
C TRP A 101 -12.58 3.69 -6.48
N TRP A 102 -11.30 3.42 -6.34
CA TRP A 102 -10.38 3.35 -7.47
C TRP A 102 -10.69 2.19 -8.42
N LYS A 103 -11.10 1.06 -7.90
CA LYS A 103 -11.57 -0.08 -8.69
C LYS A 103 -12.78 0.28 -9.58
N ASN A 104 -13.63 1.21 -9.13
CA ASN A 104 -14.77 1.71 -9.92
C ASN A 104 -14.37 2.83 -10.87
N GLU A 105 -13.62 3.83 -10.38
CA GLU A 105 -13.32 5.06 -11.13
C GLU A 105 -12.19 4.91 -12.14
N SER A 106 -11.25 3.97 -11.95
CA SER A 106 -10.11 3.77 -12.87
C SER A 106 -10.50 3.61 -14.33
N LYS A 107 -11.70 3.10 -14.58
CA LYS A 107 -12.27 2.92 -15.95
C LYS A 107 -12.45 4.24 -16.69
N VAL A 108 -12.71 5.33 -15.98
CA VAL A 108 -12.83 6.68 -16.56
C VAL A 108 -11.49 7.15 -17.10
N TYR A 109 -10.39 6.62 -16.55
CA TYR A 109 -9.00 6.93 -16.88
C TYR A 109 -8.33 5.85 -17.76
N ASN A 110 -9.13 5.05 -18.48
CA ASN A 110 -8.66 3.94 -19.31
C ASN A 110 -7.94 2.81 -18.52
N GLY A 111 -8.24 2.66 -17.25
CA GLY A 111 -7.76 1.55 -16.42
C GLY A 111 -8.60 0.30 -16.54
N ASP A 112 -8.00 -0.87 -16.38
CA ASP A 112 -8.69 -2.13 -16.24
C ASP A 112 -8.53 -2.68 -14.81
N PRO A 113 -9.60 -2.61 -13.98
CA PRO A 113 -9.54 -3.09 -12.60
C PRO A 113 -9.51 -4.62 -12.47
N SER A 114 -9.48 -5.37 -13.59
CA SER A 114 -9.16 -6.81 -13.55
C SER A 114 -7.69 -7.09 -13.25
N SER A 115 -6.83 -6.05 -13.30
CA SER A 115 -5.48 -6.06 -12.75
C SER A 115 -5.33 -4.90 -11.79
N PHE A 116 -5.72 -5.12 -10.55
CA PHE A 116 -5.74 -4.11 -9.50
C PHE A 116 -4.77 -4.45 -8.37
N GLY A 117 -3.74 -3.63 -8.21
CA GLY A 117 -2.77 -3.74 -7.13
C GLY A 117 -2.88 -2.65 -6.09
N ILE A 118 -2.28 -2.91 -4.93
CA ILE A 118 -2.08 -1.93 -3.87
C ILE A 118 -0.60 -1.86 -3.49
N LEU A 119 -0.08 -0.65 -3.39
CA LEU A 119 1.28 -0.36 -2.95
C LEU A 119 1.22 0.41 -1.65
N GLY A 120 2.18 0.18 -0.76
CA GLY A 120 2.28 1.00 0.43
C GLY A 120 3.71 1.10 0.97
N VAL A 121 4.04 2.30 1.46
CA VAL A 121 5.36 2.61 2.01
C VAL A 121 5.28 2.70 3.53
N SER A 122 6.19 2.03 4.26
CA SER A 122 6.30 2.13 5.73
C SER A 122 4.97 1.79 6.44
N SER A 123 4.41 2.73 7.21
CA SER A 123 3.08 2.58 7.83
C SER A 123 1.94 2.47 6.82
N GLY A 124 2.09 3.05 5.62
CA GLY A 124 1.16 2.83 4.51
C GLY A 124 1.19 1.38 4.02
N GLY A 125 2.40 0.77 4.00
CA GLY A 125 2.55 -0.66 3.71
C GLY A 125 1.81 -1.56 4.71
N HIS A 126 1.83 -1.22 5.98
CA HIS A 126 1.02 -1.88 7.01
C HIS A 126 -0.48 -1.77 6.68
N THR A 127 -0.96 -0.54 6.44
CA THR A 127 -2.39 -0.28 6.19
C THR A 127 -2.87 -0.96 4.90
N ALA A 128 -2.06 -0.91 3.84
CA ALA A 128 -2.31 -1.59 2.58
C ALA A 128 -2.34 -3.13 2.73
N MET A 129 -1.44 -3.71 3.53
CA MET A 129 -1.43 -5.16 3.80
C MET A 129 -2.65 -5.60 4.59
N LEU A 130 -3.11 -4.82 5.57
CA LEU A 130 -4.36 -5.12 6.28
C LEU A 130 -5.56 -5.18 5.34
N ASN A 131 -5.66 -4.24 4.38
CA ASN A 131 -6.69 -4.31 3.34
C ASN A 131 -6.50 -5.53 2.43
N ALA A 132 -5.27 -5.83 2.03
CA ALA A 132 -4.95 -6.95 1.13
C ALA A 132 -5.30 -8.31 1.74
N LEU A 133 -5.03 -8.49 3.04
CA LEU A 133 -5.36 -9.72 3.78
C LEU A 133 -6.84 -9.84 4.12
N CYS A 134 -7.51 -8.72 4.47
CA CYS A 134 -8.86 -8.71 5.04
C CYS A 134 -9.78 -7.70 4.34
N PRO A 135 -9.97 -7.76 3.00
CA PRO A 135 -10.73 -6.76 2.25
C PRO A 135 -12.21 -6.66 2.62
N ALA A 136 -12.81 -7.72 3.15
CA ALA A 136 -14.23 -7.77 3.54
C ALA A 136 -14.45 -7.74 5.06
N ARG A 137 -13.38 -7.56 5.87
CA ARG A 137 -13.50 -7.51 7.34
C ARG A 137 -14.48 -6.42 7.77
N SER A 138 -15.43 -6.78 8.62
CA SER A 138 -16.54 -5.92 9.02
C SER A 138 -16.11 -4.58 9.62
N ASP A 139 -14.95 -4.52 10.26
CA ASP A 139 -14.40 -3.31 10.84
C ASP A 139 -13.74 -2.38 9.80
N TYR A 140 -13.38 -2.90 8.64
CA TYR A 140 -12.73 -2.13 7.56
C TYR A 140 -13.73 -1.60 6.52
N ILE A 141 -14.89 -2.27 6.34
CA ILE A 141 -15.92 -1.88 5.37
C ILE A 141 -16.96 -0.87 5.91
N LYS A 142 -16.60 -0.09 6.95
CA LYS A 142 -17.54 0.86 7.64
C LYS A 142 -18.00 2.01 6.74
N ARG A 143 -17.28 2.34 5.69
CA ARG A 143 -17.69 3.36 4.71
C ARG A 143 -18.24 2.66 3.45
N PRO A 144 -19.56 2.62 3.24
CA PRO A 144 -20.13 1.89 2.11
C PRO A 144 -19.85 2.60 0.78
N LEU A 145 -19.65 1.82 -0.29
CA LEU A 145 -19.65 2.27 -1.68
C LEU A 145 -20.50 1.31 -2.50
N LEU A 146 -21.68 1.78 -2.91
CA LEU A 146 -22.62 0.99 -3.69
C LEU A 146 -22.62 1.45 -5.15
N VAL A 147 -22.37 0.52 -6.07
CA VAL A 147 -22.50 0.74 -7.51
C VAL A 147 -23.65 -0.13 -8.02
N LYS A 148 -24.67 0.49 -8.60
CA LYS A 148 -25.91 -0.19 -9.02
C LYS A 148 -26.55 -1.05 -7.93
N GLY A 149 -26.46 -0.58 -6.67
CA GLY A 149 -27.03 -1.26 -5.51
C GLY A 149 -26.21 -2.41 -4.92
N ALA A 150 -25.05 -2.74 -5.51
CA ALA A 150 -24.13 -3.75 -4.97
C ALA A 150 -22.89 -3.10 -4.34
N GLN A 151 -22.42 -3.70 -3.24
CA GLN A 151 -21.17 -3.29 -2.61
C GLN A 151 -20.01 -3.61 -3.55
N VAL A 152 -19.13 -2.62 -3.77
CA VAL A 152 -17.88 -2.83 -4.51
C VAL A 152 -16.90 -3.59 -3.61
N ASP A 153 -16.22 -4.58 -4.17
CA ASP A 153 -15.21 -5.38 -3.48
C ASP A 153 -13.87 -4.62 -3.36
N ALA A 154 -13.21 -4.72 -2.20
CA ALA A 154 -11.91 -4.08 -1.92
C ALA A 154 -10.70 -5.01 -2.13
N SER A 155 -10.91 -6.23 -2.65
CA SER A 155 -9.82 -7.16 -2.88
C SER A 155 -8.83 -6.65 -3.94
N VAL A 156 -7.58 -7.04 -3.79
CA VAL A 156 -6.50 -6.73 -4.73
C VAL A 156 -5.90 -8.01 -5.30
N ASP A 157 -5.33 -7.94 -6.50
CA ASP A 157 -4.68 -9.08 -7.15
C ASP A 157 -3.23 -9.22 -6.71
N TYR A 158 -2.59 -8.11 -6.38
CA TYR A 158 -1.22 -8.08 -5.87
C TYR A 158 -0.99 -6.94 -4.87
N TYR A 159 0.04 -7.14 -4.04
CA TYR A 159 0.50 -6.16 -3.05
C TYR A 159 1.98 -5.86 -3.25
N ILE A 160 2.38 -4.58 -3.09
CA ILE A 160 3.77 -4.14 -3.06
C ILE A 160 4.01 -3.38 -1.76
N GLY A 161 4.97 -3.84 -0.95
CA GLY A 161 5.36 -3.19 0.30
C GLY A 161 6.80 -2.67 0.24
N ILE A 162 6.99 -1.38 0.51
CA ILE A 162 8.31 -0.75 0.57
C ILE A 162 8.62 -0.38 2.01
N SER A 163 9.68 -0.95 2.59
CA SER A 163 10.02 -0.76 4.02
C SER A 163 8.79 -0.91 4.93
N ALA A 164 7.89 -1.83 4.58
CA ALA A 164 6.56 -1.95 5.18
C ALA A 164 6.60 -2.46 6.62
N VAL A 165 5.77 -1.87 7.49
CA VAL A 165 5.64 -2.30 8.89
C VAL A 165 4.70 -3.50 8.96
N LEU A 166 5.19 -4.70 8.64
CA LEU A 166 4.38 -5.92 8.55
C LEU A 166 4.21 -6.66 9.89
N ASP A 167 5.02 -6.30 10.88
CA ASP A 167 4.83 -6.67 12.29
C ASP A 167 4.95 -5.40 13.15
N SER A 168 3.80 -4.76 13.39
CA SER A 168 3.73 -3.53 14.16
C SER A 168 4.12 -3.72 15.63
N HIS A 169 3.84 -4.89 16.21
CA HIS A 169 4.18 -5.18 17.60
C HIS A 169 5.68 -5.47 17.78
N ALA A 170 6.29 -6.29 16.91
CA ALA A 170 7.74 -6.51 16.94
C ALA A 170 8.51 -5.20 16.73
N ARG A 171 8.06 -4.34 15.79
CA ARG A 171 8.65 -3.01 15.59
C ARG A 171 8.53 -2.12 16.82
N TYR A 172 7.39 -2.15 17.52
CA TYR A 172 7.19 -1.40 18.77
C TYR A 172 8.13 -1.86 19.87
N LEU A 173 8.30 -3.17 20.04
CA LEU A 173 9.25 -3.73 21.02
C LEU A 173 10.69 -3.35 20.68
N TYR A 174 11.09 -3.47 19.41
CA TYR A 174 12.38 -3.01 18.92
C TYR A 174 12.61 -1.53 19.24
N ALA A 175 11.63 -0.67 18.97
CA ALA A 175 11.72 0.75 19.28
C ALA A 175 11.90 1.02 20.79
N LYS A 176 11.28 0.21 21.65
CA LYS A 176 11.47 0.31 23.11
C LYS A 176 12.89 -0.08 23.52
N ASP A 177 13.43 -1.15 22.94
CA ASP A 177 14.78 -1.62 23.26
C ASP A 177 15.87 -0.62 22.81
N GLU A 178 15.64 0.04 21.66
CA GLU A 178 16.56 1.05 21.10
C GLU A 178 16.28 2.48 21.60
N GLY A 179 15.27 2.69 22.45
CA GLY A 179 14.92 4.02 22.97
C GLY A 179 14.42 5.01 21.92
N MET A 180 13.71 4.52 20.89
CA MET A 180 13.19 5.32 19.78
C MET A 180 11.83 5.94 20.11
N GLU A 181 11.81 6.99 20.94
CA GLU A 181 10.60 7.61 21.47
C GLU A 181 9.57 8.01 20.41
N ASN A 182 10.02 8.50 19.24
CA ASN A 182 9.12 8.88 18.16
C ASN A 182 8.34 7.68 17.59
N LEU A 183 8.98 6.51 17.50
CA LEU A 183 8.32 5.29 17.01
C LEU A 183 7.40 4.70 18.06
N ILE A 184 7.76 4.79 19.33
CA ILE A 184 6.93 4.34 20.48
C ILE A 184 5.67 5.18 20.53
N THR A 185 5.82 6.52 20.60
CA THR A 185 4.68 7.45 20.71
C THR A 185 3.78 7.38 19.47
N GLY A 186 4.35 7.25 18.28
CA GLY A 186 3.60 7.08 17.04
C GLY A 186 2.76 5.81 17.03
N SER A 187 3.34 4.69 17.47
CA SER A 187 2.61 3.43 17.58
C SER A 187 1.46 3.51 18.58
N LEU A 188 1.70 4.11 19.75
CA LEU A 188 0.67 4.29 20.77
C LEU A 188 -0.43 5.28 20.34
N ALA A 189 -0.05 6.36 19.64
CA ALA A 189 -1.02 7.31 19.10
C ALA A 189 -1.98 6.65 18.10
N TYR A 190 -1.48 5.70 17.30
CA TYR A 190 -2.29 5.00 16.30
C TYR A 190 -3.11 3.85 16.91
N PHE A 191 -2.47 2.97 17.67
CA PHE A 191 -3.15 1.76 18.18
C PHE A 191 -3.82 1.97 19.54
N GLY A 192 -3.32 2.90 20.37
CA GLY A 192 -3.76 3.12 21.75
C GLY A 192 -3.04 2.23 22.75
N ASP A 193 -3.00 0.93 22.52
CA ASP A 193 -2.35 -0.08 23.37
C ASP A 193 -1.82 -1.27 22.58
N GLU A 194 -1.09 -2.17 23.27
CA GLU A 194 -0.49 -3.35 22.66
C GLU A 194 -1.52 -4.41 22.21
N GLU A 195 -2.69 -4.51 22.84
CA GLU A 195 -3.74 -5.46 22.43
C GLU A 195 -4.34 -5.04 21.08
N ARG A 196 -4.66 -3.75 20.93
CA ARG A 196 -5.13 -3.20 19.64
C ARG A 196 -4.05 -3.26 18.57
N MET A 197 -2.78 -3.08 18.97
CA MET A 197 -1.65 -3.24 18.05
C MET A 197 -1.56 -4.67 17.52
N LYS A 198 -1.76 -5.69 18.36
CA LYS A 198 -1.84 -7.09 17.95
C LYS A 198 -3.05 -7.37 17.05
N ALA A 199 -4.21 -6.83 17.39
CA ALA A 199 -5.43 -7.00 16.58
C ALA A 199 -5.31 -6.39 15.18
N GLY A 200 -4.52 -5.33 15.01
CA GLY A 200 -4.21 -4.67 13.74
C GLY A 200 -2.83 -5.05 13.19
N ASN A 201 -2.29 -6.21 13.50
CA ASN A 201 -0.95 -6.64 13.09
C ASN A 201 -1.01 -7.66 11.94
N PRO A 202 -0.50 -7.35 10.74
CA PRO A 202 -0.48 -8.27 9.61
C PRO A 202 0.20 -9.62 9.92
N GLN A 203 1.32 -9.61 10.67
CA GLN A 203 2.00 -10.85 11.08
C GLN A 203 1.11 -11.75 11.92
N TYR A 204 0.40 -11.19 12.92
CA TYR A 204 -0.50 -11.96 13.79
C TYR A 204 -1.73 -12.48 13.04
N ILE A 205 -2.27 -11.68 12.11
CA ILE A 205 -3.37 -12.14 11.23
C ILE A 205 -2.95 -13.39 10.45
N LEU A 206 -1.72 -13.41 9.92
CA LEU A 206 -1.19 -14.60 9.23
C LEU A 206 -0.99 -15.77 10.18
N GLU A 207 -0.34 -15.55 11.32
CA GLU A 207 -0.05 -16.61 12.31
C GLU A 207 -1.31 -17.26 12.84
N ASN A 208 -2.36 -16.48 13.06
CA ASN A 208 -3.65 -16.97 13.55
C ASN A 208 -4.55 -17.54 12.45
N GLY A 209 -4.20 -17.34 11.16
CA GLY A 209 -5.05 -17.77 10.05
C GLY A 209 -6.32 -16.93 9.88
N GLU A 210 -6.29 -15.66 10.32
CA GLU A 210 -7.43 -14.73 10.31
C GLU A 210 -7.54 -13.93 8.99
N PHE A 211 -6.80 -14.31 7.97
CA PHE A 211 -6.84 -13.68 6.66
C PHE A 211 -7.96 -14.25 5.77
N GLU A 212 -8.48 -13.41 4.90
CA GLU A 212 -9.47 -13.79 3.87
C GLU A 212 -8.79 -14.12 2.54
N ARG A 213 -7.65 -13.47 2.25
CA ARG A 213 -6.90 -13.59 1.00
C ARG A 213 -5.40 -13.51 1.24
N LEU A 214 -4.65 -14.08 0.29
CA LEU A 214 -3.18 -14.00 0.20
C LEU A 214 -2.83 -13.56 -1.24
N PRO A 215 -2.92 -12.26 -1.59
CA PRO A 215 -2.55 -11.81 -2.92
C PRO A 215 -1.05 -11.99 -3.15
N THR A 216 -0.63 -12.24 -4.39
CA THR A 216 0.79 -12.29 -4.69
C THR A 216 1.48 -10.99 -4.28
N SER A 217 2.59 -11.09 -3.56
CA SER A 217 3.20 -9.95 -2.87
C SER A 217 4.67 -9.75 -3.24
N LEU A 218 5.09 -8.48 -3.30
CA LEU A 218 6.48 -8.05 -3.43
C LEU A 218 6.84 -7.17 -2.24
N LEU A 219 7.94 -7.48 -1.57
CA LEU A 219 8.53 -6.65 -0.53
C LEU A 219 9.87 -6.10 -1.01
N ILE A 220 10.05 -4.78 -0.88
CA ILE A 220 11.31 -4.07 -1.14
C ILE A 220 11.77 -3.44 0.17
N HIS A 221 13.01 -3.74 0.55
CA HIS A 221 13.53 -3.33 1.86
C HIS A 221 15.00 -2.92 1.77
N GLY A 222 15.41 -1.97 2.60
CA GLY A 222 16.83 -1.57 2.71
C GLY A 222 17.53 -2.31 3.84
N SER A 223 18.75 -2.81 3.62
CA SER A 223 19.48 -3.56 4.65
C SER A 223 19.87 -2.72 5.87
N GLU A 224 19.94 -1.39 5.72
CA GLU A 224 20.22 -0.44 6.81
C GLU A 224 18.97 0.33 7.28
N ASP A 225 17.79 -0.29 7.13
CA ASP A 225 16.53 0.27 7.63
C ASP A 225 16.51 0.27 9.16
N ALA A 226 16.78 1.43 9.77
CA ALA A 226 16.76 1.62 11.21
C ALA A 226 15.35 1.72 11.81
N ASN A 227 14.31 1.92 10.99
CA ASN A 227 12.92 2.03 11.47
C ASN A 227 12.17 0.70 11.49
N VAL A 228 12.50 -0.18 10.54
CA VAL A 228 11.89 -1.50 10.39
C VAL A 228 13.02 -2.52 10.21
N PRO A 229 13.47 -3.18 11.29
CA PRO A 229 14.62 -4.08 11.21
C PRO A 229 14.35 -5.28 10.28
N ASN A 230 15.40 -5.75 9.59
CA ASN A 230 15.35 -6.75 8.52
C ASN A 230 14.65 -8.07 8.89
N HIS A 231 14.64 -8.44 10.17
CA HIS A 231 13.95 -9.66 10.61
C HIS A 231 12.42 -9.56 10.46
N ILE A 232 11.84 -8.35 10.44
CA ILE A 232 10.39 -8.16 10.27
C ILE A 232 9.92 -8.60 8.88
N PRO A 233 10.42 -8.04 7.76
CA PRO A 233 9.99 -8.52 6.44
C PRO A 233 10.41 -9.96 6.17
N ALA A 234 11.54 -10.44 6.72
CA ALA A 234 11.98 -11.82 6.56
C ALA A 234 11.04 -12.83 7.27
N ASN A 235 10.65 -12.55 8.51
CA ASN A 235 9.68 -13.38 9.23
C ASN A 235 8.31 -13.36 8.57
N PHE A 236 7.88 -12.20 8.09
CA PHE A 236 6.62 -12.07 7.37
C PHE A 236 6.62 -12.91 6.09
N GLU A 237 7.69 -12.85 5.29
CA GLU A 237 7.84 -13.69 4.10
C GLU A 237 7.73 -15.18 4.42
N LEU A 238 8.46 -15.65 5.44
CA LEU A 238 8.43 -17.06 5.88
C LEU A 238 7.01 -17.48 6.28
N THR A 239 6.34 -16.64 7.08
CA THR A 239 4.97 -16.93 7.52
C THR A 239 4.00 -16.93 6.35
N TYR A 240 4.09 -15.92 5.45
CA TYR A 240 3.24 -15.81 4.27
C TYR A 240 3.32 -17.04 3.37
N ARG A 241 4.54 -17.49 3.08
CA ARG A 241 4.80 -18.73 2.32
C ARG A 241 4.26 -19.98 3.03
N SER A 242 4.42 -20.06 4.35
CA SER A 242 3.92 -21.20 5.13
C SER A 242 2.39 -21.31 5.11
N ARG A 243 1.69 -20.19 4.88
CA ARG A 243 0.24 -20.12 4.71
C ARG A 243 -0.22 -20.35 3.27
N GLY A 244 0.71 -20.64 2.35
CA GLY A 244 0.42 -20.90 0.95
C GLY A 244 0.38 -19.65 0.04
N GLY A 245 0.78 -18.50 0.57
CA GLY A 245 0.89 -17.27 -0.22
C GLY A 245 2.17 -17.21 -1.05
N GLU A 246 2.10 -16.53 -2.18
CA GLU A 246 3.23 -16.24 -3.05
C GLU A 246 3.79 -14.85 -2.72
N ILE A 247 5.08 -14.78 -2.36
CA ILE A 247 5.74 -13.54 -1.96
C ILE A 247 7.21 -13.53 -2.35
N GLU A 248 7.69 -12.38 -2.81
CA GLU A 248 9.09 -12.09 -3.11
C GLU A 248 9.61 -11.01 -2.13
N LEU A 249 10.77 -11.23 -1.51
CA LEU A 249 11.47 -10.21 -0.72
C LEU A 249 12.78 -9.83 -1.42
N VAL A 250 12.93 -8.54 -1.74
CA VAL A 250 14.15 -7.97 -2.31
C VAL A 250 14.76 -7.00 -1.31
N VAL A 251 15.98 -7.27 -0.91
CA VAL A 251 16.73 -6.43 0.03
C VAL A 251 17.84 -5.70 -0.71
N PHE A 252 17.84 -4.38 -0.62
CA PHE A 252 18.85 -3.50 -1.19
C PHE A 252 19.95 -3.23 -0.15
N ASP A 253 21.16 -3.61 -0.47
CA ASP A 253 22.30 -3.49 0.42
C ASP A 253 22.67 -2.01 0.65
N GLY A 254 22.92 -1.65 1.91
CA GLY A 254 23.27 -0.28 2.32
C GLY A 254 22.11 0.73 2.27
N MET A 255 20.91 0.34 1.83
CA MET A 255 19.81 1.30 1.71
C MET A 255 19.06 1.50 3.02
N PRO A 256 18.69 2.77 3.32
CA PRO A 256 17.95 3.14 4.52
C PRO A 256 16.43 2.96 4.34
N HIS A 257 15.67 3.30 5.38
CA HIS A 257 14.21 3.30 5.40
C HIS A 257 13.58 4.13 4.27
N SER A 258 12.68 3.53 3.50
CA SER A 258 11.90 4.19 2.44
C SER A 258 12.76 4.89 1.37
N PHE A 259 13.93 4.34 1.04
CA PHE A 259 14.89 4.90 0.09
C PHE A 259 14.31 5.16 -1.31
N VAL A 260 13.27 4.46 -1.72
CA VAL A 260 12.64 4.57 -3.05
C VAL A 260 11.94 5.93 -3.27
N ARG A 261 11.80 6.75 -2.24
CA ARG A 261 11.12 8.06 -2.35
C ARG A 261 11.91 9.11 -3.13
N ASP A 262 13.24 9.02 -3.07
CA ASP A 262 14.13 10.03 -3.63
C ASP A 262 14.81 9.51 -4.90
N PRO A 263 15.05 10.38 -5.91
CA PRO A 263 15.75 9.99 -7.13
C PRO A 263 17.18 9.54 -6.85
N GLN A 264 17.46 8.26 -7.08
CA GLN A 264 18.78 7.64 -6.98
C GLN A 264 18.80 6.31 -7.76
N PRO A 265 19.98 5.74 -8.10
CA PRO A 265 20.06 4.52 -8.89
C PRO A 265 19.30 3.34 -8.28
N GLU A 266 19.35 3.16 -6.96
CA GLU A 266 18.69 2.08 -6.23
C GLU A 266 17.17 2.23 -6.25
N SER A 267 16.67 3.47 -6.25
CA SER A 267 15.23 3.77 -6.40
C SER A 267 14.76 3.40 -7.81
N ASP A 268 15.54 3.74 -8.83
CA ASP A 268 15.22 3.38 -10.22
C ASP A 268 15.23 1.85 -10.40
N GLU A 269 16.21 1.15 -9.82
CA GLU A 269 16.25 -0.31 -9.85
C GLU A 269 15.03 -0.93 -9.15
N ALA A 270 14.67 -0.42 -7.97
CA ALA A 270 13.47 -0.87 -7.24
C ALA A 270 12.19 -0.66 -8.05
N ILE A 271 12.06 0.47 -8.74
CA ILE A 271 10.92 0.77 -9.61
C ILE A 271 10.89 -0.20 -10.81
N GLU A 272 12.03 -0.52 -11.43
CA GLU A 272 12.08 -1.52 -12.49
C GLU A 272 11.68 -2.92 -12.02
N ILE A 273 12.03 -3.29 -10.78
CA ILE A 273 11.58 -4.55 -10.16
C ILE A 273 10.06 -4.55 -10.01
N MET A 274 9.46 -3.44 -9.54
CA MET A 274 8.01 -3.30 -9.42
C MET A 274 7.30 -3.41 -10.77
N LYS A 275 7.78 -2.72 -11.81
CA LYS A 275 7.25 -2.80 -13.17
C LYS A 275 7.27 -4.23 -13.72
N ASN A 276 8.38 -4.94 -13.53
CA ASN A 276 8.52 -6.33 -13.93
C ASN A 276 7.63 -7.27 -13.12
N PHE A 277 7.50 -7.02 -11.82
CA PHE A 277 6.57 -7.77 -10.96
C PHE A 277 5.13 -7.63 -11.46
N ILE A 278 4.66 -6.40 -11.71
CA ILE A 278 3.32 -6.14 -12.23
C ILE A 278 3.12 -6.80 -13.59
N SER A 279 4.10 -6.71 -14.49
CA SER A 279 4.03 -7.34 -15.82
C SER A 279 3.82 -8.85 -15.77
N ARG A 280 4.34 -9.54 -14.76
CA ARG A 280 4.15 -10.99 -14.58
C ARG A 280 2.77 -11.36 -14.01
N ARG A 281 1.92 -10.39 -13.67
CA ARG A 281 0.57 -10.58 -13.08
C ARG A 281 -0.57 -10.28 -14.05
N LEU A 282 -0.23 -9.92 -15.28
CA LEU A 282 -1.15 -9.62 -16.38
C LEU A 282 -1.25 -10.79 -17.34
#